data_9b780eb429931ba55f6808ede1801209
#
_entry.id   9b780eb429931ba55f6808ede1801209
#
_cell.length_a   1.000
_cell.length_b   1.000
_cell.length_c   1.000
_cell.angle_alpha   90.00
_cell.angle_beta   90.00
_cell.angle_gamma   90.00
#
_symmetry.space_group_name_H-M   'P 1'
#
loop_
_entity.id
_entity.type
_entity.pdbx_description
1 polymer ?
#
loop_
_entity_poly.entity_id
_entity_poly.type
_entity_poly.pdbx_seq_one_letter_code
_entity_poly.pdbx_strand_id
1 'polypeptide(L)'
;MSVALQDMSPYARSIVERLGLETHPEGGWYTRDWQSPHTDEASSRPLSSLIYFLLPEGDASAWHKVDADEVWLWHGPASVKLELGGSDETPESDESKRTVITLGSGITTAVSYT
;
A
#
# COMPACT_ATOMS: atom_id res chain seq x y z
N MET A 1 1.33 -2.77 -12.77
CA MET A 1 2.72 -2.80 -13.22
C MET A 1 3.46 -1.60 -12.66
N SER A 2 4.66 -1.81 -12.15
CA SER A 2 5.40 -0.74 -11.46
C SER A 2 6.06 0.21 -12.44
N VAL A 3 6.08 1.51 -12.10
CA VAL A 3 6.84 2.50 -12.86
C VAL A 3 8.32 2.15 -12.78
N ALA A 4 9.02 2.18 -13.91
CA ALA A 4 10.43 1.80 -13.97
C ALA A 4 11.32 2.88 -13.31
N LEU A 5 12.49 2.47 -12.83
CA LEU A 5 13.44 3.39 -12.17
C LEU A 5 13.77 4.60 -13.03
N GLN A 6 14.01 4.40 -14.33
CA GLN A 6 14.37 5.49 -15.21
C GLN A 6 13.24 6.50 -15.43
N ASP A 7 11.99 6.10 -15.13
CA ASP A 7 10.82 6.95 -15.32
C ASP A 7 10.39 7.64 -14.03
N MET A 8 11.08 7.38 -12.92
CA MET A 8 10.80 8.00 -11.63
C MET A 8 11.44 9.37 -11.50
N SER A 9 10.84 10.19 -10.62
CA SER A 9 11.51 11.40 -10.17
C SER A 9 12.80 11.05 -9.44
N PRO A 10 13.78 11.99 -9.38
CA PRO A 10 15.00 11.77 -8.59
C PRO A 10 14.71 11.44 -7.12
N TYR A 11 13.70 12.07 -6.54
CA TYR A 11 13.30 11.79 -5.16
C TYR A 11 12.82 10.35 -4.99
N ALA A 12 11.90 9.89 -5.82
CA ALA A 12 11.40 8.52 -5.75
C ALA A 12 12.52 7.51 -5.95
N ARG A 13 13.38 7.74 -6.94
CA ARG A 13 14.54 6.88 -7.19
C ARG A 13 15.46 6.78 -5.98
N SER A 14 15.69 7.91 -5.30
CA SER A 14 16.53 7.91 -4.11
C SER A 14 15.94 7.06 -2.98
N ILE A 15 14.62 7.05 -2.84
CA ILE A 15 13.94 6.21 -1.84
C ILE A 15 14.12 4.73 -2.17
N VAL A 16 13.93 4.35 -3.44
CA VAL A 16 14.15 2.97 -3.88
C VAL A 16 15.58 2.52 -3.55
N GLU A 17 16.56 3.35 -3.86
CA GLU A 17 17.97 3.02 -3.62
C GLU A 17 18.31 2.94 -2.13
N ARG A 18 17.80 3.87 -1.33
CA ARG A 18 18.12 3.92 0.10
C ARG A 18 17.48 2.80 0.89
N LEU A 19 16.27 2.41 0.53
CA LEU A 19 15.54 1.36 1.23
C LEU A 19 15.67 -0.02 0.58
N GLY A 20 16.28 -0.10 -0.61
CA GLY A 20 16.41 -1.36 -1.32
C GLY A 20 15.07 -1.91 -1.80
N LEU A 21 14.20 -1.04 -2.31
CA LEU A 21 12.88 -1.45 -2.73
C LEU A 21 12.93 -2.29 -4.01
N GLU A 22 11.99 -3.21 -4.11
CA GLU A 22 11.77 -4.07 -5.27
C GLU A 22 10.37 -3.81 -5.82
N THR A 23 10.15 -4.17 -7.07
CA THR A 23 8.83 -4.05 -7.66
C THR A 23 7.82 -4.96 -6.97
N HIS A 24 6.64 -4.42 -6.71
CA HIS A 24 5.53 -5.19 -6.14
C HIS A 24 4.69 -5.81 -7.26
N PRO A 25 4.21 -7.06 -7.09
CA PRO A 25 3.40 -7.73 -8.13
C PRO A 25 2.14 -6.95 -8.52
N GLU A 26 1.57 -6.20 -7.60
CA GLU A 26 0.34 -5.44 -7.82
C GLU A 26 0.57 -3.99 -8.22
N GLY A 27 1.82 -3.59 -8.41
CA GLY A 27 2.22 -2.23 -8.72
C GLY A 27 2.91 -1.57 -7.53
N GLY A 28 3.73 -0.56 -7.82
CA GLY A 28 4.53 0.10 -6.81
C GLY A 28 5.81 -0.66 -6.48
N TRP A 29 6.52 -0.16 -5.49
CA TRP A 29 7.79 -0.70 -5.03
C TRP A 29 7.74 -0.88 -3.53
N TYR A 30 8.38 -1.95 -3.00
CA TYR A 30 8.26 -2.27 -1.59
C TYR A 30 9.49 -2.99 -1.06
N THR A 31 9.61 -3.01 0.27
CA THR A 31 10.49 -3.93 0.99
C THR A 31 9.84 -4.28 2.32
N ARG A 32 10.06 -5.51 2.79
CA ARG A 32 9.63 -5.89 4.12
C ARG A 32 10.64 -5.36 5.13
N ASP A 33 10.15 -4.48 6.02
CA ASP A 33 10.98 -3.90 7.07
C ASP A 33 11.03 -4.81 8.30
N TRP A 34 9.90 -5.41 8.64
CA TRP A 34 9.79 -6.23 9.84
C TRP A 34 8.65 -7.22 9.72
N GLN A 35 8.80 -8.34 10.41
CA GLN A 35 7.68 -9.25 10.64
C GLN A 35 7.78 -9.83 12.05
N SER A 36 6.62 -10.14 12.64
CA SER A 36 6.55 -10.72 13.97
C SER A 36 7.28 -12.05 14.01
N PRO A 37 8.08 -12.32 15.07
CA PRO A 37 8.64 -13.63 15.29
C PRO A 37 7.61 -14.66 15.76
N HIS A 38 6.41 -14.20 16.12
CA HIS A 38 5.31 -15.06 16.53
C HIS A 38 4.38 -15.34 15.37
N THR A 39 3.87 -16.56 15.28
CA THR A 39 3.02 -16.99 14.19
C THR A 39 1.63 -17.35 14.69
N ASP A 40 0.66 -17.28 13.80
CA ASP A 40 -0.68 -17.78 14.03
C ASP A 40 -0.66 -19.30 13.96
N GLU A 41 -1.25 -19.97 14.95
CA GLU A 41 -1.23 -21.42 15.01
C GLU A 41 -1.96 -22.09 13.84
N ALA A 42 -3.04 -21.47 13.39
CA ALA A 42 -3.86 -22.05 12.33
C ALA A 42 -3.22 -21.90 10.94
N SER A 43 -2.63 -20.75 10.64
CA SER A 43 -2.10 -20.45 9.31
C SER A 43 -0.58 -20.58 9.19
N SER A 44 0.12 -20.63 10.31
CA SER A 44 1.60 -20.58 10.39
C SER A 44 2.19 -19.30 9.82
N ARG A 45 1.38 -18.28 9.61
CA ARG A 45 1.86 -16.97 9.13
C ARG A 45 2.25 -16.09 10.31
N PRO A 46 3.20 -15.15 10.11
CA PRO A 46 3.51 -14.16 11.14
C PRO A 46 2.25 -13.41 11.56
N LEU A 47 2.14 -13.09 12.85
CA LEU A 47 0.99 -12.35 13.38
C LEU A 47 0.85 -10.97 12.77
N SER A 48 1.98 -10.35 12.40
CA SER A 48 1.98 -9.06 11.72
C SER A 48 3.27 -8.88 10.94
N SER A 49 3.22 -8.01 9.95
CA SER A 49 4.40 -7.62 9.19
C SER A 49 4.29 -6.15 8.81
N LEU A 50 5.42 -5.54 8.53
CA LEU A 50 5.50 -4.14 8.14
C LEU A 50 6.31 -4.02 6.86
N ILE A 51 5.78 -3.30 5.89
CA ILE A 51 6.49 -3.01 4.66
C ILE A 51 6.59 -1.50 4.47
N TYR A 52 7.65 -1.07 3.80
CA TYR A 52 7.66 0.24 3.13
C TYR A 52 7.09 0.05 1.74
N PHE A 53 6.22 0.95 1.35
CA PHE A 53 5.54 0.88 0.05
C PHE A 53 5.62 2.24 -0.62
N LEU A 54 6.14 2.28 -1.83
CA LEU A 54 6.29 3.49 -2.61
C LEU A 54 5.44 3.41 -3.87
N LEU A 55 4.62 4.42 -4.08
CA LEU A 55 3.89 4.61 -5.34
C LEU A 55 4.44 5.84 -6.04
N PRO A 56 5.33 5.66 -7.03
CA PRO A 56 5.77 6.79 -7.84
C PRO A 56 4.60 7.39 -8.64
N GLU A 57 4.75 8.62 -9.07
CA GLU A 57 3.74 9.26 -9.91
C GLU A 57 3.41 8.37 -11.12
N GLY A 58 2.14 8.19 -11.37
CA GLY A 58 1.65 7.33 -12.45
C GLY A 58 1.48 5.86 -12.07
N ASP A 59 1.89 5.47 -10.87
CA ASP A 59 1.74 4.10 -10.40
C ASP A 59 0.49 3.93 -9.56
N ALA A 60 0.04 2.69 -9.44
CA ALA A 60 -1.08 2.34 -8.60
C ALA A 60 -0.94 0.88 -8.17
N SER A 61 -1.46 0.56 -6.99
CA SER A 61 -1.61 -0.82 -6.57
C SER A 61 -2.93 -1.34 -7.12
N ALA A 62 -2.89 -2.49 -7.78
CA ALA A 62 -4.08 -3.12 -8.34
C ALA A 62 -5.05 -3.56 -7.24
N TRP A 63 -6.31 -3.68 -7.61
CA TRP A 63 -7.30 -4.22 -6.69
C TRP A 63 -6.87 -5.58 -6.16
N HIS A 64 -6.91 -5.74 -4.87
CA HIS A 64 -6.62 -7.01 -4.22
C HIS A 64 -7.41 -7.13 -2.93
N LYS A 65 -7.67 -8.34 -2.52
CA LYS A 65 -8.39 -8.64 -1.29
C LYS A 65 -7.40 -9.16 -0.26
N VAL A 66 -7.48 -8.64 0.94
CA VAL A 66 -6.61 -9.02 2.04
C VAL A 66 -7.44 -9.73 3.10
N ASP A 67 -6.93 -10.82 3.64
CA ASP A 67 -7.61 -11.61 4.66
C ASP A 67 -7.14 -11.26 6.08
N ALA A 68 -6.60 -10.06 6.25
CA ALA A 68 -6.11 -9.55 7.52
C ALA A 68 -6.34 -8.04 7.58
N ASP A 69 -6.22 -7.48 8.76
CA ASP A 69 -6.31 -6.03 8.92
C ASP A 69 -5.06 -5.38 8.33
N GLU A 70 -5.25 -4.25 7.67
CA GLU A 70 -4.17 -3.42 7.16
C GLU A 70 -4.18 -2.06 7.82
N VAL A 71 -2.99 -1.58 8.17
CA VAL A 71 -2.80 -0.21 8.66
C VAL A 71 -1.92 0.53 7.65
N TRP A 72 -2.43 1.64 7.17
CA TRP A 72 -1.72 2.50 6.22
C TRP A 72 -1.16 3.70 6.95
N LEU A 73 0.17 3.82 6.95
CA LEU A 73 0.88 4.91 7.61
C LEU A 73 1.50 5.80 6.53
N TRP A 74 0.92 6.98 6.36
CA TRP A 74 1.38 7.90 5.32
C TRP A 74 2.67 8.62 5.72
N HIS A 75 3.63 8.65 4.81
CA HIS A 75 4.91 9.35 5.02
C HIS A 75 5.12 10.49 4.03
N GLY A 76 4.24 10.68 3.08
CA GLY A 76 4.36 11.75 2.12
C GLY A 76 5.29 11.40 0.94
N PRO A 77 5.75 12.42 0.17
CA PRO A 77 5.32 13.81 0.29
C PRO A 77 3.93 14.08 -0.30
N ALA A 78 3.54 13.35 -1.34
CA ALA A 78 2.22 13.53 -1.96
C ALA A 78 1.16 12.71 -1.24
N SER A 79 -0.08 13.13 -1.35
CA SER A 79 -1.20 12.37 -0.79
C SER A 79 -1.43 11.08 -1.58
N VAL A 80 -2.01 10.10 -0.90
CA VAL A 80 -2.35 8.80 -1.48
C VAL A 80 -3.86 8.63 -1.43
N LYS A 81 -4.43 8.23 -2.56
CA LYS A 81 -5.84 7.90 -2.65
C LYS A 81 -6.01 6.40 -2.41
N LEU A 82 -6.80 6.06 -1.42
CA LEU A 82 -7.13 4.67 -1.10
C LEU A 82 -8.60 4.43 -1.40
N GLU A 83 -8.90 3.45 -2.23
CA GLU A 83 -10.26 3.08 -2.57
C GLU A 83 -10.60 1.72 -1.97
N LEU A 84 -11.73 1.65 -1.30
CA LEU A 84 -12.23 0.42 -0.69
C LEU A 84 -13.45 -0.05 -1.47
N GLY A 85 -13.39 -1.26 -1.97
CA GLY A 85 -14.44 -1.87 -2.79
C GLY A 85 -15.27 -2.94 -2.10
N GLY A 86 -15.24 -2.97 -0.77
CA GLY A 86 -16.02 -3.93 0.00
C GLY A 86 -15.30 -5.25 0.27
N SER A 87 -16.05 -6.24 0.70
CA SER A 87 -15.50 -7.54 1.15
C SER A 87 -15.87 -8.71 0.24
N ASP A 88 -16.54 -8.45 -0.86
CA ASP A 88 -16.97 -9.50 -1.80
C ASP A 88 -15.79 -10.01 -2.65
N GLU A 89 -16.04 -11.02 -3.46
CA GLU A 89 -15.00 -11.62 -4.31
C GLU A 89 -14.48 -10.65 -5.38
N THR A 90 -15.30 -9.68 -5.79
CA THR A 90 -14.90 -8.64 -6.72
C THR A 90 -15.15 -7.27 -6.07
N PRO A 91 -14.31 -6.26 -6.38
CA PRO A 91 -14.57 -4.94 -5.85
C PRO A 91 -15.86 -4.35 -6.44
N GLU A 92 -16.46 -3.42 -5.69
CA GLU A 92 -17.65 -2.70 -6.16
C GLU A 92 -17.34 -1.99 -7.48
N SER A 93 -18.10 -2.31 -8.51
CA SER A 93 -17.90 -1.74 -9.84
C SER A 93 -18.43 -0.30 -9.97
N ASP A 94 -19.41 0.07 -9.15
CA ASP A 94 -19.96 1.41 -9.13
C ASP A 94 -19.08 2.32 -8.29
N GLU A 95 -18.35 3.21 -8.93
CA GLU A 95 -17.43 4.12 -8.24
C GLU A 95 -18.09 4.95 -7.16
N SER A 96 -19.36 5.32 -7.35
CA SER A 96 -20.10 6.12 -6.36
C SER A 96 -20.37 5.36 -5.05
N LYS A 97 -20.28 4.05 -5.08
CA LYS A 97 -20.49 3.19 -3.90
C LYS A 97 -19.19 2.79 -3.22
N ARG A 98 -18.05 3.14 -3.78
CA ARG A 98 -16.75 2.87 -3.16
C ARG A 98 -16.47 3.88 -2.07
N THR A 99 -15.76 3.46 -1.04
CA THR A 99 -15.23 4.38 -0.05
C THR A 99 -13.87 4.88 -0.55
N VAL A 100 -13.70 6.20 -0.58
CA VAL A 100 -12.43 6.82 -0.99
C VAL A 100 -11.85 7.57 0.19
N ILE A 101 -10.60 7.29 0.50
CA ILE A 101 -9.88 7.92 1.60
C ILE A 101 -8.63 8.55 1.03
N THR A 102 -8.36 9.80 1.41
CA THR A 102 -7.13 10.48 1.03
C THR A 102 -6.21 10.52 2.24
N LEU A 103 -5.05 9.89 2.13
CA LEU A 103 -4.01 9.94 3.15
C LEU A 103 -3.07 11.09 2.82
N GLY A 104 -2.91 12.01 3.73
CA GLY A 104 -2.10 13.21 3.50
C GLY A 104 -1.67 13.87 4.80
N SER A 105 -1.18 15.11 4.69
CA SER A 105 -0.58 15.84 5.80
C SER A 105 -1.59 16.32 6.86
N GLY A 106 -2.87 16.30 6.57
CA GLY A 106 -3.89 16.76 7.51
C GLY A 106 -4.30 15.66 8.48
N ILE A 107 -4.25 15.94 9.75
CA ILE A 107 -4.66 14.99 10.78
C ILE A 107 -6.15 14.62 10.67
N THR A 108 -6.92 15.46 9.99
CA THR A 108 -8.34 15.24 9.72
C THR A 108 -8.59 14.42 8.47
N THR A 109 -7.54 14.10 7.72
CA THR A 109 -7.66 13.41 6.43
C THR A 109 -7.74 11.95 6.66
N ALA A 110 -8.21 11.35 7.41
CA ALA A 110 -8.46 9.97 7.31
C ALA A 110 -8.01 9.07 8.37
N VAL A 111 -8.81 8.33 8.80
CA VAL A 111 -8.48 7.05 9.41
C VAL A 111 -9.34 6.02 8.76
N SER A 112 -8.76 4.96 8.26
CA SER A 112 -9.50 3.86 7.71
C SER A 112 -9.20 2.57 8.40
N TYR A 113 -10.22 1.79 8.50
CA TYR A 113 -10.14 0.42 8.96
C TYR A 113 -10.87 -0.47 7.98
N THR A 114 -10.36 -1.59 7.72
CA THR A 114 -11.07 -2.62 6.98
C THR A 114 -11.31 -3.82 7.84
#